data_a5e526feac31904175f26083dec0f8d6
#
_entry.id   a5e526feac31904175f26083dec0f8d6
#
_cell.length_a   1.000
_cell.length_b   1.000
_cell.length_c   1.000
_cell.angle_alpha   90.00
_cell.angle_beta   90.00
_cell.angle_gamma   90.00
#
_symmetry.space_group_name_H-M   'P 1'
#
loop_
_entity.id
_entity.type
_entity.pdbx_description
1 polymer ?
#
loop_
_entity_poly.entity_id
_entity_poly.type
_entity_poly.pdbx_seq_one_letter_code
_entity_poly.pdbx_strand_id
1 'polypeptide(L)'
;VFYDDEKEQFIVAWSSAIPVERYTAADSLGANKSHRAYYTTTKDFQTFTPAKAFYDPGFNSIDGFIVKRDKNDYVLIIKDNRKPGYSDLFCVSGPSAEGPYADPSVKFAPTYSEGPCAVKVGDEWLIYFDVYREGRFGAVSTKDFKNFTPIDDQISIPQGHKHGTIIEVPESVLLNLKAEEAKRFPQKD
;
A
#
# COMPACT_ATOMS: atom_id res chain seq x y z
N VAL A 1 6.76 3.06 -4.59
CA VAL A 1 8.12 2.56 -4.91
C VAL A 1 8.60 1.72 -3.74
N PHE A 2 9.18 0.57 -4.03
CA PHE A 2 9.75 -0.37 -3.06
C PHE A 2 11.20 -0.68 -3.45
N TYR A 3 12.13 -0.67 -2.49
CA TYR A 3 13.50 -1.13 -2.73
C TYR A 3 13.62 -2.62 -2.39
N ASP A 4 13.96 -3.40 -3.39
CA ASP A 4 14.24 -4.83 -3.27
C ASP A 4 15.74 -5.02 -3.05
N ASP A 5 16.13 -5.21 -1.80
CA ASP A 5 17.52 -5.40 -1.38
C ASP A 5 18.10 -6.75 -1.80
N GLU A 6 17.27 -7.74 -2.13
CA GLU A 6 17.73 -9.04 -2.62
C GLU A 6 18.23 -8.97 -4.06
N LYS A 7 17.65 -8.08 -4.87
CA LYS A 7 18.02 -7.85 -6.27
C LYS A 7 18.71 -6.52 -6.52
N GLU A 8 18.90 -5.70 -5.46
CA GLU A 8 19.48 -4.37 -5.54
C GLU A 8 18.81 -3.50 -6.61
N GLN A 9 17.48 -3.41 -6.57
CA GLN A 9 16.67 -2.68 -7.53
C GLN A 9 15.45 -2.03 -6.86
N PHE A 10 14.89 -1.03 -7.51
CA PHE A 10 13.60 -0.46 -7.14
C PHE A 10 12.48 -1.10 -7.94
N ILE A 11 11.37 -1.38 -7.29
CA ILE A 11 10.10 -1.75 -7.92
C ILE A 11 9.22 -0.51 -7.91
N VAL A 12 8.82 -0.07 -9.10
CA VAL A 12 7.82 0.98 -9.27
C VAL A 12 6.53 0.31 -9.66
N ALA A 13 5.57 0.30 -8.75
CA ALA A 13 4.27 -0.33 -8.95
C ALA A 13 3.17 0.73 -9.09
N TRP A 14 2.17 0.43 -9.90
CA TRP A 14 1.00 1.29 -10.12
C TRP A 14 -0.23 0.46 -10.50
N SER A 15 -1.39 1.08 -10.46
CA SER A 15 -2.63 0.50 -10.98
C SER A 15 -3.01 1.16 -12.29
N SER A 16 -3.40 0.38 -13.28
CA SER A 16 -3.83 0.87 -14.59
C SER A 16 -5.12 0.20 -15.03
N ALA A 17 -5.97 0.96 -15.73
CA ALA A 17 -7.17 0.42 -16.33
C ALA A 17 -6.81 -0.62 -17.40
N ILE A 18 -7.56 -1.71 -17.44
CA ILE A 18 -7.45 -2.72 -18.49
C ILE A 18 -8.52 -2.49 -19.56
N PRO A 19 -8.30 -2.93 -20.81
CA PRO A 19 -9.28 -2.90 -21.87
C PRO A 19 -10.55 -3.70 -21.52
N VAL A 20 -11.71 -3.24 -21.97
CA VAL A 20 -13.02 -3.84 -21.65
C VAL A 20 -13.12 -5.30 -22.11
N GLU A 21 -12.50 -5.65 -23.22
CA GLU A 21 -12.42 -7.02 -23.76
C GLU A 21 -11.66 -8.00 -22.85
N ARG A 22 -10.95 -7.47 -21.85
CA ARG A 22 -10.27 -8.27 -20.81
C ARG A 22 -11.06 -8.38 -19.51
N TYR A 23 -12.25 -7.81 -19.45
CA TYR A 23 -13.08 -7.85 -18.26
C TYR A 23 -13.59 -9.26 -17.99
N THR A 24 -13.58 -9.65 -16.73
CA THR A 24 -14.29 -10.82 -16.22
C THR A 24 -15.68 -10.44 -15.73
N ALA A 25 -16.52 -11.40 -15.37
CA ALA A 25 -17.80 -11.14 -14.72
C ALA A 25 -17.65 -10.32 -13.42
N ALA A 26 -16.56 -10.53 -12.68
CA ALA A 26 -16.26 -9.79 -11.46
C ALA A 26 -15.85 -8.33 -11.71
N ASP A 27 -15.31 -8.02 -12.87
CA ASP A 27 -14.95 -6.65 -13.26
C ASP A 27 -16.19 -5.79 -13.55
N SER A 28 -17.30 -6.41 -13.94
CA SER A 28 -18.56 -5.73 -14.25
C SER A 28 -19.30 -5.21 -13.02
N LEU A 29 -18.84 -5.52 -11.82
CA LEU A 29 -19.43 -5.08 -10.57
C LEU A 29 -19.11 -3.61 -10.28
N GLY A 30 -19.88 -2.71 -10.86
CA GLY A 30 -20.02 -1.30 -10.44
C GLY A 30 -18.85 -0.37 -10.77
N ALA A 31 -17.93 -0.74 -11.66
CA ALA A 31 -16.83 0.12 -12.06
C ALA A 31 -16.97 0.57 -13.52
N ASN A 32 -16.80 1.88 -13.78
CA ASN A 32 -16.66 2.40 -15.14
C ASN A 32 -15.34 1.92 -15.79
N LYS A 33 -14.35 1.57 -14.99
CA LYS A 33 -13.06 1.04 -15.42
C LYS A 33 -12.57 0.01 -14.40
N SER A 34 -12.09 -1.13 -14.87
CA SER A 34 -11.41 -2.10 -14.05
C SER A 34 -9.90 -1.93 -14.13
N HIS A 35 -9.21 -2.10 -13.02
CA HIS A 35 -7.77 -1.90 -12.90
C HIS A 35 -7.08 -3.19 -12.49
N ARG A 36 -5.80 -3.27 -12.85
CA ARG A 36 -4.86 -4.29 -12.37
C ARG A 36 -3.58 -3.62 -11.89
N ALA A 37 -2.90 -4.27 -11.00
CA ALA A 37 -1.59 -3.83 -10.55
C ALA A 37 -0.50 -4.25 -11.55
N TYR A 38 0.34 -3.30 -11.90
CA TYR A 38 1.51 -3.47 -12.76
C TYR A 38 2.76 -2.99 -12.04
N TYR A 39 3.91 -3.43 -12.51
CA TYR A 39 5.20 -2.93 -12.06
C TYR A 39 6.23 -2.87 -13.17
N THR A 40 7.27 -2.10 -12.93
CA THR A 40 8.54 -2.10 -13.64
C THR A 40 9.66 -2.07 -12.61
N THR A 41 10.87 -2.45 -13.01
CA THR A 41 12.04 -2.34 -12.14
C THR A 41 13.06 -1.38 -12.72
N THR A 42 13.85 -0.76 -11.84
CA THR A 42 14.93 0.14 -12.20
C THR A 42 16.01 0.12 -11.13
N LYS A 43 17.26 0.38 -11.52
CA LYS A 43 18.37 0.57 -10.58
C LYS A 43 18.77 2.05 -10.40
N ASP A 44 18.38 2.90 -11.33
CA ASP A 44 18.88 4.27 -11.48
C ASP A 44 17.78 5.32 -11.71
N PHE A 45 16.53 4.91 -11.81
CA PHE A 45 15.38 5.76 -12.22
C PHE A 45 15.55 6.45 -13.59
N GLN A 46 16.45 5.94 -14.43
CA GLN A 46 16.67 6.38 -15.81
C GLN A 46 16.31 5.29 -16.80
N THR A 47 16.67 4.06 -16.48
CA THR A 47 16.37 2.88 -17.29
C THR A 47 15.34 2.00 -16.56
N PHE A 48 14.34 1.55 -17.28
CA PHE A 48 13.24 0.76 -16.73
C PHE A 48 13.03 -0.52 -17.56
N THR A 49 12.73 -1.62 -16.87
CA THR A 49 12.31 -2.83 -17.55
C THR A 49 10.92 -2.68 -18.17
N PRO A 50 10.54 -3.49 -19.18
CA PRO A 50 9.16 -3.51 -19.65
C PRO A 50 8.17 -3.76 -18.51
N ALA A 51 7.04 -3.06 -18.54
CA ALA A 51 5.97 -3.24 -17.56
C ALA A 51 5.44 -4.67 -17.56
N LYS A 52 5.20 -5.22 -16.38
CA LYS A 52 4.64 -6.56 -16.15
C LYS A 52 3.41 -6.48 -15.25
N ALA A 53 2.52 -7.45 -15.38
CA ALA A 53 1.46 -7.64 -14.40
C ALA A 53 2.09 -7.98 -13.04
N PHE A 54 1.62 -7.29 -12.00
CA PHE A 54 2.11 -7.45 -10.65
C PHE A 54 1.22 -8.42 -9.84
N TYR A 55 -0.07 -8.15 -9.89
CA TYR A 55 -1.10 -8.98 -9.30
C TYR A 55 -2.40 -8.83 -10.09
N ASP A 56 -2.99 -9.95 -10.48
CA ASP A 56 -4.27 -9.98 -11.17
C ASP A 56 -5.23 -10.96 -10.46
N PRO A 57 -6.08 -10.47 -9.57
CA PRO A 57 -7.06 -11.30 -8.88
C PRO A 57 -8.28 -11.67 -9.75
N GLY A 58 -8.32 -11.25 -11.01
CA GLY A 58 -9.49 -11.39 -11.87
C GLY A 58 -10.61 -10.38 -11.59
N PHE A 59 -10.34 -9.35 -10.79
CA PHE A 59 -11.29 -8.27 -10.49
C PHE A 59 -10.56 -6.92 -10.28
N ASN A 60 -11.34 -5.84 -10.24
CA ASN A 60 -10.83 -4.48 -10.06
C ASN A 60 -10.06 -4.33 -8.73
N SER A 61 -8.76 -4.11 -8.81
CA SER A 61 -7.87 -3.93 -7.65
C SER A 61 -6.91 -2.76 -7.86
N ILE A 62 -6.65 -1.99 -6.79
CA ILE A 62 -5.79 -0.80 -6.79
C ILE A 62 -5.00 -0.69 -5.48
N ASP A 63 -4.15 0.32 -5.38
CA ASP A 63 -3.44 0.74 -4.15
C ASP A 63 -2.58 -0.36 -3.54
N GLY A 64 -1.70 -0.95 -4.35
CA GLY A 64 -0.78 -1.99 -3.89
C GLY A 64 0.40 -1.43 -3.07
N PHE A 65 0.66 -2.01 -1.89
CA PHE A 65 1.80 -1.70 -1.03
C PHE A 65 2.58 -2.98 -0.70
N ILE A 66 3.88 -3.01 -1.01
CA ILE A 66 4.75 -4.16 -0.78
C ILE A 66 5.36 -4.09 0.62
N VAL A 67 5.35 -5.22 1.31
CA VAL A 67 6.03 -5.43 2.59
C VAL A 67 6.99 -6.61 2.44
N LYS A 68 8.23 -6.45 2.86
CA LYS A 68 9.18 -7.55 3.05
C LYS A 68 9.14 -7.96 4.51
N ARG A 69 8.74 -9.20 4.79
CA ARG A 69 8.74 -9.76 6.15
C ARG A 69 10.07 -10.42 6.49
N ASP A 70 10.60 -11.17 5.52
CA ASP A 70 11.88 -11.88 5.63
C ASP A 70 12.41 -12.20 4.22
N LYS A 71 13.52 -12.92 4.15
CA LYS A 71 14.05 -13.44 2.90
C LYS A 71 13.03 -14.37 2.23
N ASN A 72 12.75 -14.14 0.95
CA ASN A 72 11.75 -14.88 0.17
C ASN A 72 10.33 -14.86 0.82
N ASP A 73 10.02 -13.85 1.61
CA ASP A 73 8.73 -13.74 2.28
C ASP A 73 8.20 -12.30 2.20
N TYR A 74 7.30 -12.10 1.26
CA TYR A 74 6.71 -10.81 0.92
C TYR A 74 5.20 -10.83 1.03
N VAL A 75 4.65 -9.67 1.34
CA VAL A 75 3.21 -9.42 1.38
C VAL A 75 2.91 -8.23 0.48
N LEU A 76 1.88 -8.36 -0.33
CA LEU A 76 1.26 -7.24 -1.01
C LEU A 76 -0.06 -6.92 -0.31
N ILE A 77 -0.15 -5.72 0.25
CA ILE A 77 -1.42 -5.17 0.74
C ILE A 77 -2.08 -4.49 -0.45
N ILE A 78 -3.34 -4.79 -0.72
CA ILE A 78 -4.02 -4.27 -1.90
C ILE A 78 -5.52 -4.07 -1.63
N LYS A 79 -6.12 -3.15 -2.37
CA LYS A 79 -7.54 -2.83 -2.27
C LYS A 79 -8.37 -3.63 -3.27
N ASP A 80 -9.44 -4.25 -2.78
CA ASP A 80 -10.57 -4.68 -3.60
C ASP A 80 -11.39 -3.43 -3.97
N ASN A 81 -11.38 -3.04 -5.23
CA ASN A 81 -12.05 -1.82 -5.69
C ASN A 81 -13.36 -2.09 -6.43
N ARG A 82 -13.94 -3.28 -6.30
CA ARG A 82 -15.29 -3.57 -6.81
C ARG A 82 -16.33 -2.75 -6.07
N LYS A 83 -17.50 -2.55 -6.69
CA LYS A 83 -18.64 -1.84 -6.10
C LYS A 83 -19.95 -2.58 -6.48
N PRO A 84 -21.03 -2.48 -5.69
CA PRO A 84 -21.12 -1.94 -4.33
C PRO A 84 -20.68 -2.99 -3.28
N GLY A 85 -20.34 -2.54 -2.07
CA GLY A 85 -20.10 -3.41 -0.92
C GLY A 85 -18.69 -4.01 -0.81
N TYR A 86 -17.85 -3.74 -1.80
CA TYR A 86 -16.41 -4.00 -1.77
C TYR A 86 -15.70 -2.63 -1.61
N SER A 87 -14.48 -2.51 -1.53
CA SER A 87 -13.64 -1.36 -1.20
C SER A 87 -12.92 -1.56 0.13
N ASP A 88 -12.39 -2.76 0.27
CA ASP A 88 -11.71 -3.21 1.48
C ASP A 88 -10.27 -3.56 1.16
N LEU A 89 -9.43 -3.57 2.18
CA LEU A 89 -8.05 -3.98 2.08
C LEU A 89 -7.89 -5.47 2.45
N PHE A 90 -7.03 -6.15 1.73
CA PHE A 90 -6.60 -7.51 2.01
C PHE A 90 -5.12 -7.67 1.68
N CYS A 91 -4.52 -8.77 2.12
CA CYS A 91 -3.14 -9.11 1.85
C CYS A 91 -3.05 -10.36 0.99
N VAL A 92 -1.99 -10.45 0.20
CA VAL A 92 -1.57 -11.66 -0.51
C VAL A 92 -0.08 -11.87 -0.26
N SER A 93 0.36 -13.13 -0.17
CA SER A 93 1.75 -13.48 0.11
C SER A 93 2.46 -13.95 -1.14
N GLY A 94 3.78 -13.74 -1.18
CA GLY A 94 4.60 -14.18 -2.31
C GLY A 94 6.06 -14.40 -1.92
N PRO A 95 6.80 -15.18 -2.75
CA PRO A 95 8.20 -15.51 -2.46
C PRO A 95 9.19 -14.42 -2.89
N SER A 96 8.74 -13.39 -3.57
CA SER A 96 9.59 -12.26 -3.98
C SER A 96 8.78 -10.97 -4.06
N ALA A 97 9.47 -9.85 -4.06
CA ALA A 97 8.84 -8.55 -4.21
C ALA A 97 8.10 -8.37 -5.56
N GLU A 98 8.48 -9.12 -6.58
CA GLU A 98 7.82 -9.17 -7.89
C GLU A 98 6.67 -10.18 -7.96
N GLY A 99 6.41 -10.93 -6.86
CA GLY A 99 5.46 -12.04 -6.83
C GLY A 99 6.07 -13.38 -7.31
N PRO A 100 5.28 -14.37 -7.75
CA PRO A 100 3.81 -14.30 -7.80
C PRO A 100 3.19 -14.19 -6.39
N TYR A 101 2.07 -13.49 -6.29
CA TYR A 101 1.31 -13.35 -5.06
C TYR A 101 0.07 -14.23 -5.08
N ALA A 102 -0.22 -14.90 -3.96
CA ALA A 102 -1.33 -15.81 -3.78
C ALA A 102 -1.85 -15.77 -2.32
N ASP A 103 -2.77 -16.67 -1.97
CA ASP A 103 -3.28 -16.89 -0.62
C ASP A 103 -3.84 -15.62 0.04
N PRO A 104 -4.96 -15.08 -0.46
CA PRO A 104 -5.54 -13.87 0.07
C PRO A 104 -5.95 -14.05 1.54
N SER A 105 -5.61 -13.06 2.36
CA SER A 105 -6.07 -12.96 3.74
C SER A 105 -7.56 -12.64 3.82
N VAL A 106 -8.09 -12.63 5.05
CA VAL A 106 -9.35 -11.95 5.33
C VAL A 106 -9.22 -10.45 5.05
N LYS A 107 -10.34 -9.80 4.77
CA LYS A 107 -10.42 -8.34 4.73
C LYS A 107 -10.31 -7.81 6.15
N PHE A 108 -9.48 -6.79 6.36
CA PHE A 108 -9.10 -6.35 7.70
C PHE A 108 -9.41 -4.89 8.02
N ALA A 109 -9.81 -4.12 7.01
CA ALA A 109 -10.15 -2.71 7.18
C ALA A 109 -11.66 -2.49 7.03
N PRO A 110 -12.21 -1.38 7.56
CA PRO A 110 -13.59 -0.99 7.27
C PRO A 110 -13.84 -0.84 5.77
N THR A 111 -15.07 -1.09 5.33
CA THR A 111 -15.48 -0.81 3.96
C THR A 111 -15.23 0.67 3.61
N TYR A 112 -14.75 0.93 2.40
CA TYR A 112 -14.29 2.24 1.92
C TYR A 112 -12.94 2.68 2.46
N SER A 113 -12.05 1.71 2.70
CA SER A 113 -10.64 1.96 2.99
C SER A 113 -9.79 1.92 1.72
N GLU A 114 -8.71 2.73 1.70
CA GLU A 114 -7.77 2.81 0.57
C GLU A 114 -6.37 3.30 1.02
N GLY A 115 -5.41 3.35 0.08
CA GLY A 115 -4.10 3.92 0.31
C GLY A 115 -3.32 3.30 1.47
N PRO A 116 -3.17 1.96 1.54
CA PRO A 116 -2.47 1.34 2.66
C PRO A 116 -0.99 1.68 2.66
N CYS A 117 -0.41 1.85 3.84
CA CYS A 117 1.02 1.79 4.07
C CYS A 117 1.31 1.03 5.36
N ALA A 118 2.47 0.40 5.44
CA ALA A 118 2.85 -0.41 6.59
C ALA A 118 4.27 -0.07 7.06
N VAL A 119 4.47 -0.13 8.36
CA VAL A 119 5.78 0.03 9.00
C VAL A 119 5.93 -1.02 10.10
N LYS A 120 7.15 -1.55 10.28
CA LYS A 120 7.44 -2.48 11.36
C LYS A 120 7.84 -1.70 12.61
N VAL A 121 7.20 -2.00 13.73
CA VAL A 121 7.54 -1.42 15.03
C VAL A 121 7.68 -2.56 16.04
N GLY A 122 8.90 -2.81 16.49
CA GLY A 122 9.20 -3.97 17.31
C GLY A 122 8.96 -5.28 16.56
N ASP A 123 8.07 -6.11 17.07
CA ASP A 123 7.67 -7.39 16.50
C ASP A 123 6.32 -7.37 15.74
N GLU A 124 5.72 -6.19 15.62
CA GLU A 124 4.45 -5.98 14.94
C GLU A 124 4.58 -5.09 13.71
N TRP A 125 3.67 -5.28 12.78
CA TRP A 125 3.44 -4.38 11.65
C TRP A 125 2.24 -3.51 11.94
N LEU A 126 2.41 -2.20 11.80
CA LEU A 126 1.32 -1.23 11.85
C LEU A 126 0.94 -0.90 10.42
N ILE A 127 -0.32 -1.10 10.07
CA ILE A 127 -0.87 -0.81 8.73
C ILE A 127 -1.84 0.34 8.87
N TYR A 128 -1.52 1.45 8.21
CA TYR A 128 -2.35 2.65 8.15
C TYR A 128 -3.08 2.71 6.81
N PHE A 129 -4.27 3.28 6.81
CA PHE A 129 -5.09 3.44 5.60
C PHE A 129 -6.08 4.59 5.75
N ASP A 130 -6.55 5.12 4.62
CA ASP A 130 -7.66 6.08 4.56
C ASP A 130 -9.00 5.37 4.71
N VAL A 131 -9.84 5.80 5.64
CA VAL A 131 -11.27 5.54 5.66
C VAL A 131 -11.95 6.73 4.96
N TYR A 132 -11.87 6.74 3.62
CA TYR A 132 -12.05 7.95 2.82
C TYR A 132 -13.46 8.56 2.85
N ARG A 133 -14.49 7.77 3.16
CA ARG A 133 -15.85 8.31 3.34
C ARG A 133 -16.06 8.99 4.69
N GLU A 134 -15.26 8.65 5.67
CA GLU A 134 -15.30 9.24 7.01
C GLU A 134 -14.29 10.38 7.17
N GLY A 135 -13.40 10.59 6.20
CA GLY A 135 -12.40 11.65 6.23
C GLY A 135 -11.36 11.48 7.34
N ARG A 136 -11.07 10.23 7.72
CA ARG A 136 -10.09 9.87 8.76
C ARG A 136 -9.15 8.76 8.31
N PHE A 137 -8.05 8.63 9.01
CA PHE A 137 -7.23 7.44 8.96
C PHE A 137 -7.77 6.35 9.89
N GLY A 138 -7.55 5.10 9.49
CA GLY A 138 -7.65 3.93 10.33
C GLY A 138 -6.30 3.24 10.42
N ALA A 139 -6.14 2.37 11.40
CA ALA A 139 -4.95 1.54 11.51
C ALA A 139 -5.26 0.18 12.16
N VAL A 140 -4.47 -0.81 11.76
CA VAL A 140 -4.46 -2.12 12.42
C VAL A 140 -3.03 -2.53 12.73
N SER A 141 -2.83 -3.34 13.77
CA SER A 141 -1.58 -4.07 14.00
C SER A 141 -1.72 -5.53 13.59
N THR A 142 -0.61 -6.13 13.18
CA THR A 142 -0.53 -7.56 12.87
C THR A 142 0.90 -8.07 13.05
N LYS A 143 1.04 -9.35 13.42
CA LYS A 143 2.33 -10.05 13.43
C LYS A 143 2.50 -11.00 12.24
N ASP A 144 1.42 -11.39 11.61
CA ASP A 144 1.40 -12.50 10.66
C ASP A 144 0.67 -12.21 9.33
N PHE A 145 0.06 -11.03 9.19
CA PHE A 145 -0.79 -10.64 8.07
C PHE A 145 -1.99 -11.57 7.82
N LYS A 146 -2.42 -12.25 8.88
CA LYS A 146 -3.62 -13.12 8.91
C LYS A 146 -4.59 -12.69 9.99
N ASN A 147 -4.05 -12.28 11.15
CA ASN A 147 -4.80 -11.77 12.29
C ASN A 147 -4.52 -10.30 12.46
N PHE A 148 -5.56 -9.48 12.51
CA PHE A 148 -5.45 -8.01 12.55
C PHE A 148 -6.20 -7.48 13.76
N THR A 149 -5.58 -6.55 14.48
CA THR A 149 -6.16 -5.87 15.63
C THR A 149 -6.32 -4.39 15.32
N PRO A 150 -7.54 -3.82 15.35
CA PRO A 150 -7.73 -2.38 15.19
C PRO A 150 -6.98 -1.59 16.28
N ILE A 151 -6.34 -0.49 15.86
CA ILE A 151 -5.61 0.43 16.75
C ILE A 151 -5.94 1.90 16.42
N ASP A 152 -7.15 2.16 15.91
CA ASP A 152 -7.58 3.50 15.51
C ASP A 152 -7.47 4.53 16.65
N ASP A 153 -7.69 4.12 17.89
CA ASP A 153 -7.60 4.92 19.10
C ASP A 153 -6.15 5.22 19.55
N GLN A 154 -5.17 4.58 18.94
CA GLN A 154 -3.76 4.72 19.28
C GLN A 154 -2.99 5.57 18.26
N ILE A 155 -3.65 6.01 17.20
CA ILE A 155 -3.03 6.84 16.17
C ILE A 155 -3.51 8.29 16.24
N SER A 156 -2.64 9.20 15.80
CA SER A 156 -2.97 10.62 15.67
C SER A 156 -2.47 11.13 14.32
N ILE A 157 -3.40 11.30 13.39
CA ILE A 157 -3.15 11.88 12.07
C ILE A 157 -3.92 13.19 11.97
N PRO A 158 -3.28 14.30 11.57
CA PRO A 158 -3.97 15.57 11.40
C PRO A 158 -5.14 15.47 10.42
N GLN A 159 -6.21 16.18 10.72
CA GLN A 159 -7.40 16.19 9.85
C GLN A 159 -7.08 16.73 8.45
N GLY A 160 -7.71 16.15 7.43
CA GLY A 160 -7.55 16.57 6.04
C GLY A 160 -6.40 15.92 5.30
N HIS A 161 -5.59 15.11 5.98
CA HIS A 161 -4.57 14.28 5.32
C HIS A 161 -5.23 13.09 4.64
N LYS A 162 -4.67 12.72 3.49
CA LYS A 162 -5.05 11.52 2.71
C LYS A 162 -3.79 10.87 2.19
N HIS A 163 -3.82 9.55 2.08
CA HIS A 163 -2.71 8.73 1.64
C HIS A 163 -1.39 9.16 2.28
N GLY A 164 -0.74 8.29 2.94
CA GLY A 164 0.54 8.55 3.59
C GLY A 164 1.53 7.44 3.29
N THR A 165 2.80 7.78 3.37
CA THR A 165 3.88 6.79 3.42
C THR A 165 4.63 7.00 4.72
N ILE A 166 4.77 5.93 5.49
CA ILE A 166 5.55 5.92 6.72
C ILE A 166 6.84 5.18 6.42
N ILE A 167 7.96 5.82 6.71
CA ILE A 167 9.30 5.25 6.52
C ILE A 167 10.12 5.46 7.77
N GLU A 168 10.96 4.49 8.08
CA GLU A 168 12.00 4.64 9.08
C GLU A 168 13.15 5.47 8.52
N VAL A 169 13.60 6.46 9.27
CA VAL A 169 14.72 7.32 8.88
C VAL A 169 15.66 7.53 10.08
N PRO A 170 16.97 7.77 9.88
CA PRO A 170 17.85 8.22 10.93
C PRO A 170 17.34 9.50 11.60
N GLU A 171 17.51 9.63 12.91
CA GLU A 171 17.06 10.81 13.66
C GLU A 171 17.59 12.13 13.08
N SER A 172 18.80 12.11 12.52
CA SER A 172 19.41 13.27 11.86
C SER A 172 18.55 13.81 10.70
N VAL A 173 17.86 12.94 9.97
CA VAL A 173 16.94 13.36 8.89
C VAL A 173 15.74 14.11 9.47
N LEU A 174 15.16 13.59 10.56
CA LEU A 174 14.05 14.24 11.25
C LEU A 174 14.44 15.60 11.81
N LEU A 175 15.63 15.70 12.43
CA LEU A 175 16.16 16.96 12.98
C LEU A 175 16.39 17.99 11.86
N ASN A 176 16.95 17.58 10.74
CA ASN A 176 17.15 18.44 9.59
C ASN A 176 15.81 18.95 9.01
N LEU A 177 14.80 18.07 8.88
CA LEU A 177 13.48 18.47 8.41
C LEU A 177 12.83 19.50 9.34
N LYS A 178 12.89 19.28 10.66
CA LYS A 178 12.38 20.25 11.67
C LYS A 178 13.12 21.60 11.61
N ALA A 179 14.43 21.57 11.39
CA ALA A 179 15.23 22.79 11.24
C ALA A 179 14.84 23.59 9.97
N GLU A 180 14.59 22.89 8.87
CA GLU A 180 14.12 23.53 7.63
C GLU A 180 12.69 24.07 7.76
N GLU A 181 11.81 23.36 8.43
CA GLU A 181 10.45 23.83 8.75
C GLU A 181 10.49 25.12 9.54
N ALA A 182 11.29 25.19 10.62
CA ALA A 182 11.43 26.38 11.45
C ALA A 182 11.97 27.60 10.66
N LYS A 183 12.83 27.40 9.68
CA LYS A 183 13.31 28.47 8.79
C LYS A 183 12.22 28.98 7.86
N ARG A 184 11.38 28.08 7.32
CA ARG A 184 10.31 28.43 6.37
C ARG A 184 9.09 29.05 7.04
N PHE A 185 8.80 28.60 8.26
CA PHE A 185 7.63 28.98 9.04
C PHE A 185 8.06 29.43 10.44
N PRO A 186 8.76 30.59 10.57
CA PRO A 186 9.16 31.09 11.87
C PRO A 186 7.90 31.32 12.72
N GLN A 187 7.91 30.81 13.94
CA GLN A 187 6.84 31.08 14.91
C GLN A 187 6.79 32.58 15.09
N LYS A 188 5.63 33.20 14.87
CA LYS A 188 5.40 34.61 15.22
C LYS A 188 5.21 34.65 16.72
N ASP A 189 6.08 35.39 17.40
CA ASP A 189 5.92 35.79 18.82
C ASP A 189 4.61 36.56 19.05
#